data_a162db99eeb0bf7d5764b4fc342e17c9
#
_entry.id   a162db99eeb0bf7d5764b4fc342e17c9
#
_cell.length_a   1.000
_cell.length_b   1.000
_cell.length_c   1.000
_cell.angle_alpha   90.00
_cell.angle_beta   90.00
_cell.angle_gamma   90.00
#
_symmetry.space_group_name_H-M   'P 1'
#
loop_
_entity.id
_entity.type
_entity.pdbx_description
1 polymer ?
#
loop_
_entity_poly.entity_id
_entity_poly.type
_entity_poly.pdbx_seq_one_letter_code
_entity_poly.pdbx_strand_id
1 'polypeptide(L)'
;MAHLLVVESWVGSMSRLLPRAIRENGHAFTFLTRDLHHYLRSAPEGTAHPLLGARNVITADTNDIEALLPEVERLHGVLGFDGVVTSCDYYLPSVARIAGRLGLPGPGPQAVENACRKDATRRVLDDAAVPGPRFAVREEWADIARAAREIGYPLVVKPVDLCAGMYVRRVDDETQLAAACRALADFPVNARGQRRTPVVLLEELLDGPEVSVETVSHAGAVQVVGVTDKSVGGAPAFVETGHMFPAALPPGETEAAEQTALAALKALGLTDGVVAHTEIKLTSAGPRVVEVNPRPAGNRITELIRHVTGIDLAAACVDVALGRAPDLRRVDTGLRSAAIGFLVPESSGTLEALDGSGVRDLPGVLEAQLAEPGKAVKAAGSNNEYLGHVMAGDTDGPGARERVEGLLDGLRAGLVIR
;
A
#
# COMPACT_ATOMS: atom_id res chain seq x y z
N MET A 1 6.59 8.26 27.93
CA MET A 1 5.53 7.40 27.37
C MET A 1 4.59 8.33 26.63
N ALA A 2 4.50 8.21 25.30
CA ALA A 2 3.61 9.03 24.48
C ALA A 2 2.24 8.34 24.34
N HIS A 3 1.21 9.11 23.94
CA HIS A 3 -0.14 8.63 23.68
C HIS A 3 -0.56 9.00 22.27
N LEU A 4 -0.71 7.99 21.38
CA LEU A 4 -1.10 8.21 20.00
C LEU A 4 -2.61 8.04 19.80
N LEU A 5 -3.17 8.78 18.86
CA LEU A 5 -4.49 8.54 18.31
C LEU A 5 -4.35 7.68 17.04
N VAL A 6 -4.88 6.48 17.04
CA VAL A 6 -4.97 5.60 15.87
C VAL A 6 -6.36 5.75 15.27
N VAL A 7 -6.45 6.31 14.07
CA VAL A 7 -7.74 6.54 13.39
C VAL A 7 -7.91 5.50 12.31
N GLU A 8 -8.84 4.59 12.51
CA GLU A 8 -9.12 3.47 11.61
C GLU A 8 -7.86 2.64 11.29
N SER A 9 -8.01 1.55 10.56
CA SER A 9 -6.91 0.68 10.16
C SER A 9 -7.31 -0.16 8.95
N TRP A 10 -6.36 -0.67 8.22
CA TRP A 10 -6.58 -1.83 7.35
C TRP A 10 -6.69 -3.11 8.15
N VAL A 11 -7.15 -4.17 7.50
CA VAL A 11 -7.16 -5.53 8.07
C VAL A 11 -5.91 -6.35 7.66
N GLY A 12 -4.98 -5.73 6.93
CA GLY A 12 -3.71 -6.33 6.50
C GLY A 12 -2.60 -6.30 7.57
N SER A 13 -1.36 -6.54 7.17
CA SER A 13 -0.21 -6.67 8.09
C SER A 13 -0.02 -5.42 8.97
N MET A 14 -0.14 -4.22 8.40
CA MET A 14 0.02 -2.98 9.17
C MET A 14 -0.99 -2.80 10.30
N SER A 15 -2.17 -3.45 10.24
CA SER A 15 -3.13 -3.45 11.36
C SER A 15 -2.61 -4.16 12.61
N ARG A 16 -1.59 -5.00 12.46
CA ARG A 16 -0.90 -5.71 13.54
C ARG A 16 0.44 -5.05 13.86
N LEU A 17 1.19 -4.64 12.83
CA LEU A 17 2.53 -4.07 12.98
C LEU A 17 2.51 -2.72 13.68
N LEU A 18 1.57 -1.83 13.32
CA LEU A 18 1.51 -0.50 13.89
C LEU A 18 1.15 -0.50 15.38
N PRO A 19 0.07 -1.18 15.87
CA PRO A 19 -0.21 -1.29 17.30
C PRO A 19 0.91 -1.98 18.09
N ARG A 20 1.58 -2.98 17.48
CA ARG A 20 2.74 -3.63 18.07
C ARG A 20 3.89 -2.63 18.26
N ALA A 21 4.25 -1.90 17.21
CA ALA A 21 5.33 -0.91 17.26
C ALA A 21 5.07 0.17 18.31
N ILE A 22 3.84 0.68 18.42
CA ILE A 22 3.46 1.63 19.45
C ILE A 22 3.75 1.06 20.86
N ARG A 23 3.34 -0.17 21.13
CA ARG A 23 3.48 -0.80 22.45
C ARG A 23 4.92 -1.21 22.77
N GLU A 24 5.64 -1.79 21.80
CA GLU A 24 7.04 -2.22 21.96
C GLU A 24 7.95 -1.00 22.22
N ASN A 25 7.62 0.18 21.66
CA ASN A 25 8.33 1.43 21.94
C ASN A 25 7.86 2.11 23.26
N GLY A 26 7.09 1.42 24.09
CA GLY A 26 6.66 1.91 25.41
C GLY A 26 5.61 3.01 25.33
N HIS A 27 4.82 3.08 24.25
CA HIS A 27 3.75 4.07 24.06
C HIS A 27 2.38 3.45 24.26
N ALA A 28 1.37 4.31 24.46
CA ALA A 28 -0.04 3.92 24.51
C ALA A 28 -0.78 4.50 23.29
N PHE A 29 -1.95 3.96 22.99
CA PHE A 29 -2.81 4.53 21.96
C PHE A 29 -4.29 4.45 22.32
N THR A 30 -5.05 5.40 21.78
CA THR A 30 -6.51 5.36 21.68
C THR A 30 -6.87 4.96 20.26
N PHE A 31 -7.76 3.98 20.11
CA PHE A 31 -8.26 3.57 18.81
C PHE A 31 -9.61 4.23 18.54
N LEU A 32 -9.68 5.03 17.47
CA LEU A 32 -10.86 5.73 17.00
C LEU A 32 -11.37 5.05 15.73
N THR A 33 -12.61 4.57 15.74
CA THR A 33 -13.17 3.83 14.61
C THR A 33 -14.67 4.10 14.47
N ARG A 34 -15.16 3.99 13.24
CA ARG A 34 -16.59 4.04 12.92
C ARG A 34 -17.31 2.72 13.19
N ASP A 35 -16.63 1.60 12.94
CA ASP A 35 -17.19 0.25 13.09
C ASP A 35 -16.19 -0.70 13.74
N LEU A 36 -16.30 -0.87 15.05
CA LEU A 36 -15.46 -1.80 15.78
C LEU A 36 -15.67 -3.26 15.35
N HIS A 37 -16.90 -3.64 14.96
CA HIS A 37 -17.20 -5.01 14.53
C HIS A 37 -16.44 -5.40 13.26
N HIS A 38 -16.09 -4.43 12.40
CA HIS A 38 -15.25 -4.69 11.23
C HIS A 38 -13.91 -5.33 11.62
N TYR A 39 -13.29 -4.86 12.70
CA TYR A 39 -12.00 -5.37 13.19
C TYR A 39 -12.15 -6.65 13.99
N LEU A 40 -13.20 -6.79 14.77
CA LEU A 40 -13.46 -8.02 15.55
C LEU A 40 -13.64 -9.23 14.63
N ARG A 41 -14.36 -9.06 13.52
CA ARG A 41 -14.58 -10.13 12.53
C ARG A 41 -13.32 -10.54 11.75
N SER A 42 -12.33 -9.67 11.68
CA SER A 42 -11.07 -9.93 10.95
C SER A 42 -9.99 -10.61 11.80
N ALA A 43 -10.22 -10.75 13.12
CA ALA A 43 -9.30 -11.47 13.99
C ALA A 43 -9.47 -12.98 13.79
N PRO A 44 -8.38 -13.77 13.81
CA PRO A 44 -8.48 -15.22 13.86
C PRO A 44 -9.29 -15.67 15.09
N GLU A 45 -10.06 -16.77 14.94
CA GLU A 45 -10.87 -17.29 16.02
C GLU A 45 -10.01 -17.55 17.29
N GLY A 46 -10.54 -17.16 18.44
CA GLY A 46 -9.84 -17.31 19.73
C GLY A 46 -8.68 -16.32 19.98
N THR A 47 -8.45 -15.35 19.10
CA THR A 47 -7.42 -14.32 19.29
C THR A 47 -8.01 -12.92 19.38
N ALA A 48 -7.40 -12.06 20.24
CA ALA A 48 -7.74 -10.63 20.26
C ALA A 48 -7.02 -9.89 19.15
N HIS A 49 -7.75 -9.05 18.40
CA HIS A 49 -7.11 -8.19 17.41
C HIS A 49 -6.17 -7.18 18.12
N PRO A 50 -4.92 -6.94 17.64
CA PRO A 50 -3.95 -6.04 18.29
C PRO A 50 -4.46 -4.63 18.56
N LEU A 51 -5.41 -4.11 17.75
CA LEU A 51 -6.07 -2.82 17.97
C LEU A 51 -6.88 -2.78 19.28
N LEU A 52 -7.35 -3.93 19.78
CA LEU A 52 -8.04 -4.03 21.08
C LEU A 52 -7.07 -3.89 22.28
N GLY A 53 -5.75 -3.88 22.04
CA GLY A 53 -4.76 -3.50 23.03
C GLY A 53 -4.65 -1.98 23.25
N ALA A 54 -5.57 -1.19 22.66
CA ALA A 54 -5.69 0.24 22.89
C ALA A 54 -6.03 0.54 24.35
N ARG A 55 -5.54 1.67 24.87
CA ARG A 55 -5.92 2.19 26.18
C ARG A 55 -7.40 2.57 26.22
N ASN A 56 -7.88 3.14 25.12
CA ASN A 56 -9.30 3.46 24.91
C ASN A 56 -9.70 3.05 23.49
N VAL A 57 -10.93 2.60 23.32
CA VAL A 57 -11.58 2.40 22.03
C VAL A 57 -12.79 3.31 21.98
N ILE A 58 -12.82 4.20 21.00
CA ILE A 58 -13.83 5.23 20.83
C ILE A 58 -14.50 5.07 19.46
N THR A 59 -15.82 5.15 19.44
CA THR A 59 -16.58 5.12 18.19
C THR A 59 -17.03 6.53 17.82
N ALA A 60 -16.74 6.95 16.58
CA ALA A 60 -17.19 8.20 16.00
C ALA A 60 -17.38 8.05 14.47
N ASP A 61 -18.07 8.99 13.83
CA ASP A 61 -18.18 8.99 12.37
C ASP A 61 -16.88 9.51 11.72
N THR A 62 -15.96 8.59 11.47
CA THR A 62 -14.65 8.89 10.87
C THR A 62 -14.72 9.28 9.38
N ASN A 63 -15.88 9.16 8.73
CA ASN A 63 -16.09 9.56 7.34
C ASN A 63 -16.48 11.04 7.20
N ASP A 64 -17.01 11.67 8.26
CA ASP A 64 -17.30 13.10 8.30
C ASP A 64 -16.19 13.84 9.06
N ILE A 65 -15.17 14.25 8.33
CA ILE A 65 -14.00 14.91 8.95
C ILE A 65 -14.36 16.28 9.54
N GLU A 66 -15.34 16.99 9.00
CA GLU A 66 -15.73 18.30 9.54
C GLU A 66 -16.44 18.17 10.89
N ALA A 67 -17.28 17.15 11.06
CA ALA A 67 -17.89 16.83 12.35
C ALA A 67 -16.87 16.20 13.31
N LEU A 68 -15.91 15.43 12.81
CA LEU A 68 -14.92 14.72 13.62
C LEU A 68 -13.89 15.65 14.26
N LEU A 69 -13.44 16.70 13.57
CA LEU A 69 -12.38 17.61 14.07
C LEU A 69 -12.72 18.22 15.46
N PRO A 70 -13.90 18.80 15.71
CA PRO A 70 -14.26 19.32 17.04
C PRO A 70 -14.31 18.22 18.12
N GLU A 71 -14.70 16.99 17.76
CA GLU A 71 -14.72 15.87 18.71
C GLU A 71 -13.31 15.45 19.11
N VAL A 72 -12.40 15.36 18.15
CA VAL A 72 -11.00 15.00 18.42
C VAL A 72 -10.29 16.09 19.21
N GLU A 73 -10.59 17.39 19.00
CA GLU A 73 -10.09 18.46 19.85
C GLU A 73 -10.50 18.30 21.33
N ARG A 74 -11.79 17.97 21.58
CA ARG A 74 -12.27 17.70 22.95
C ARG A 74 -11.59 16.48 23.55
N LEU A 75 -11.43 15.40 22.76
CA LEU A 75 -10.71 14.21 23.21
C LEU A 75 -9.25 14.51 23.52
N HIS A 76 -8.58 15.29 22.68
CA HIS A 76 -7.19 15.71 22.90
C HIS A 76 -7.06 16.52 24.19
N GLY A 77 -7.98 17.45 24.47
CA GLY A 77 -8.00 18.23 25.70
C GLY A 77 -8.09 17.40 26.98
N VAL A 78 -8.65 16.17 26.89
CA VAL A 78 -8.80 15.25 28.04
C VAL A 78 -7.72 14.19 28.07
N LEU A 79 -7.38 13.60 26.91
CA LEU A 79 -6.51 12.43 26.81
C LEU A 79 -5.03 12.80 26.52
N GLY A 80 -4.77 13.97 25.96
CA GLY A 80 -3.42 14.45 25.63
C GLY A 80 -2.72 13.57 24.60
N PHE A 81 -3.09 13.70 23.30
CA PHE A 81 -2.41 12.96 22.23
C PHE A 81 -1.08 13.63 21.87
N ASP A 82 -0.05 12.85 21.63
CA ASP A 82 1.28 13.30 21.18
C ASP A 82 1.49 13.10 19.68
N GLY A 83 0.65 12.30 19.01
CA GLY A 83 0.70 12.02 17.58
C GLY A 83 -0.56 11.34 17.08
N VAL A 84 -0.75 11.37 15.75
CA VAL A 84 -1.92 10.76 15.08
C VAL A 84 -1.43 9.87 13.94
N VAL A 85 -1.96 8.66 13.83
CA VAL A 85 -1.57 7.69 12.82
C VAL A 85 -2.76 6.89 12.27
N THR A 86 -2.61 6.36 11.08
CA THR A 86 -3.48 5.33 10.49
C THR A 86 -2.65 4.37 9.63
N SER A 87 -3.16 3.17 9.41
CA SER A 87 -2.63 2.27 8.38
C SER A 87 -3.57 2.13 7.17
N CYS A 88 -4.66 2.89 7.14
CA CYS A 88 -5.68 2.80 6.09
C CYS A 88 -5.58 4.00 5.13
N ASP A 89 -5.36 3.71 3.85
CA ASP A 89 -5.21 4.71 2.78
C ASP A 89 -6.35 5.74 2.78
N TYR A 90 -7.59 5.30 2.98
CA TYR A 90 -8.78 6.16 2.94
C TYR A 90 -8.85 7.20 4.05
N TYR A 91 -8.02 7.09 5.11
CA TYR A 91 -8.02 8.00 6.26
C TYR A 91 -6.72 8.79 6.41
N LEU A 92 -5.74 8.61 5.51
CA LEU A 92 -4.49 9.39 5.52
C LEU A 92 -4.76 10.91 5.46
N PRO A 93 -5.64 11.42 4.56
CA PRO A 93 -5.98 12.84 4.55
C PRO A 93 -6.62 13.31 5.87
N SER A 94 -7.52 12.50 6.44
CA SER A 94 -8.16 12.82 7.72
C SER A 94 -7.15 12.90 8.86
N VAL A 95 -6.20 11.96 8.93
CA VAL A 95 -5.13 11.95 9.94
C VAL A 95 -4.23 13.18 9.81
N ALA A 96 -3.83 13.56 8.60
CA ALA A 96 -3.03 14.76 8.39
C ALA A 96 -3.78 16.04 8.81
N ARG A 97 -5.09 16.12 8.53
CA ARG A 97 -5.93 17.25 8.97
C ARG A 97 -6.09 17.28 10.49
N ILE A 98 -6.28 16.12 11.14
CA ILE A 98 -6.36 16.02 12.59
C ILE A 98 -5.03 16.46 13.22
N ALA A 99 -3.89 15.93 12.76
CA ALA A 99 -2.58 16.33 13.27
C ALA A 99 -2.35 17.84 13.15
N GLY A 100 -2.62 18.40 11.97
CA GLY A 100 -2.52 19.86 11.74
C GLY A 100 -3.44 20.69 12.64
N ARG A 101 -4.69 20.22 12.86
CA ARG A 101 -5.68 20.90 13.72
C ARG A 101 -5.27 20.88 15.19
N LEU A 102 -4.64 19.80 15.65
CA LEU A 102 -4.16 19.67 17.04
C LEU A 102 -2.76 20.26 17.26
N GLY A 103 -2.09 20.78 16.21
CA GLY A 103 -0.70 21.25 16.29
C GLY A 103 0.31 20.14 16.57
N LEU A 104 -0.01 18.89 16.19
CA LEU A 104 0.83 17.73 16.36
C LEU A 104 1.73 17.49 15.13
N PRO A 105 2.87 16.79 15.29
CA PRO A 105 3.74 16.44 14.16
C PRO A 105 3.02 15.64 13.09
N GLY A 106 3.43 15.80 11.84
CA GLY A 106 2.90 15.06 10.68
C GLY A 106 3.11 15.81 9.38
N PRO A 107 2.83 15.17 8.24
CA PRO A 107 2.93 15.79 6.93
C PRO A 107 1.84 16.85 6.72
N GLY A 108 2.12 17.82 5.84
CA GLY A 108 1.15 18.85 5.47
C GLY A 108 -0.15 18.23 4.90
N PRO A 109 -1.35 18.66 5.36
CA PRO A 109 -2.62 18.07 4.91
C PRO A 109 -2.81 18.10 3.38
N GLN A 110 -2.44 19.22 2.73
CA GLN A 110 -2.54 19.34 1.27
C GLN A 110 -1.59 18.40 0.53
N ALA A 111 -0.39 18.14 1.07
CA ALA A 111 0.58 17.21 0.50
C ALA A 111 0.03 15.78 0.51
N VAL A 112 -0.57 15.36 1.63
CA VAL A 112 -1.21 14.05 1.77
C VAL A 112 -2.44 13.94 0.87
N GLU A 113 -3.30 14.96 0.81
CA GLU A 113 -4.47 14.99 -0.09
C GLU A 113 -4.04 14.82 -1.55
N ASN A 114 -3.02 15.56 -1.99
CA ASN A 114 -2.49 15.45 -3.35
C ASN A 114 -1.94 14.05 -3.65
N ALA A 115 -1.25 13.42 -2.71
CA ALA A 115 -0.69 12.09 -2.88
C ALA A 115 -1.77 10.98 -2.88
N CYS A 116 -2.80 11.10 -2.04
CA CYS A 116 -3.89 10.13 -1.95
C CYS A 116 -4.86 10.20 -3.14
N ARG A 117 -4.79 11.25 -3.95
CA ARG A 117 -5.61 11.43 -5.15
C ARG A 117 -4.76 11.32 -6.41
N LYS A 118 -4.93 10.22 -7.17
CA LYS A 118 -4.13 9.93 -8.36
C LYS A 118 -4.17 11.06 -9.40
N ASP A 119 -5.32 11.72 -9.58
CA ASP A 119 -5.45 12.86 -10.49
C ASP A 119 -4.68 14.10 -9.99
N ALA A 120 -4.69 14.36 -8.69
CA ALA A 120 -3.93 15.45 -8.10
C ALA A 120 -2.42 15.15 -8.14
N THR A 121 -2.02 13.92 -7.81
CA THR A 121 -0.63 13.45 -7.96
C THR A 121 -0.12 13.73 -9.37
N ARG A 122 -0.89 13.34 -10.40
CA ARG A 122 -0.47 13.54 -11.80
C ARG A 122 -0.26 15.02 -12.14
N ARG A 123 -1.18 15.90 -11.73
CA ARG A 123 -1.05 17.35 -11.99
C ARG A 123 0.18 17.94 -11.29
N VAL A 124 0.37 17.62 -10.01
CA VAL A 124 1.52 18.12 -9.24
C VAL A 124 2.85 17.64 -9.83
N LEU A 125 2.94 16.37 -10.24
CA LEU A 125 4.15 15.83 -10.82
C LEU A 125 4.43 16.40 -12.22
N ASP A 126 3.39 16.59 -13.05
CA ASP A 126 3.50 17.21 -14.37
C ASP A 126 3.97 18.67 -14.28
N ASP A 127 3.34 19.46 -13.40
CA ASP A 127 3.73 20.86 -13.13
C ASP A 127 5.19 20.99 -12.64
N ALA A 128 5.68 19.97 -11.93
CA ALA A 128 7.05 19.90 -11.44
C ALA A 128 8.03 19.22 -12.43
N ALA A 129 7.56 18.83 -13.61
CA ALA A 129 8.33 18.09 -14.62
C ALA A 129 8.95 16.78 -14.09
N VAL A 130 8.30 16.12 -13.11
CA VAL A 130 8.66 14.77 -12.64
C VAL A 130 8.11 13.74 -13.64
N PRO A 131 8.92 12.83 -14.16
CA PRO A 131 8.48 11.87 -15.17
C PRO A 131 7.34 10.98 -14.71
N GLY A 132 6.25 10.95 -15.48
CA GLY A 132 5.07 10.11 -15.30
C GLY A 132 4.46 9.71 -16.64
N PRO A 133 3.35 8.96 -16.67
CA PRO A 133 2.61 8.69 -17.89
C PRO A 133 1.92 9.94 -18.41
N ARG A 134 1.70 10.02 -19.73
CA ARG A 134 0.71 10.95 -20.30
C ARG A 134 -0.66 10.59 -19.72
N PHE A 135 -1.48 11.57 -19.37
CA PHE A 135 -2.73 11.31 -18.69
C PHE A 135 -3.85 12.27 -19.07
N ALA A 136 -5.08 11.85 -18.79
CA ALA A 136 -6.26 12.70 -18.84
C ALA A 136 -7.23 12.33 -17.73
N VAL A 137 -7.89 13.34 -17.13
CA VAL A 137 -8.95 13.16 -16.12
C VAL A 137 -10.25 13.64 -16.72
N ARG A 138 -11.25 12.77 -16.83
CA ARG A 138 -12.54 13.08 -17.46
C ARG A 138 -13.69 12.45 -16.67
N GLU A 139 -14.87 12.99 -16.84
CA GLU A 139 -16.11 12.50 -16.22
C GLU A 139 -17.10 12.03 -17.28
N GLU A 140 -17.34 12.83 -18.31
CA GLU A 140 -18.31 12.55 -19.35
C GLU A 140 -17.77 11.59 -20.41
N TRP A 141 -18.60 10.63 -20.84
CA TRP A 141 -18.20 9.59 -21.79
C TRP A 141 -17.58 10.14 -23.08
N ALA A 142 -18.18 11.18 -23.68
CA ALA A 142 -17.67 11.75 -24.93
C ALA A 142 -16.24 12.30 -24.78
N ASP A 143 -15.94 12.90 -23.63
CA ASP A 143 -14.62 13.43 -23.31
C ASP A 143 -13.63 12.32 -22.96
N ILE A 144 -14.09 11.26 -22.27
CA ILE A 144 -13.32 10.04 -21.98
C ILE A 144 -12.87 9.40 -23.29
N ALA A 145 -13.81 9.12 -24.20
CA ALA A 145 -13.54 8.47 -25.48
C ALA A 145 -12.60 9.31 -26.38
N ARG A 146 -12.74 10.65 -26.37
CA ARG A 146 -11.83 11.55 -27.09
C ARG A 146 -10.42 11.49 -26.50
N ALA A 147 -10.28 11.66 -25.20
CA ALA A 147 -8.98 11.62 -24.51
C ALA A 147 -8.28 10.25 -24.68
N ALA A 148 -9.03 9.15 -24.67
CA ALA A 148 -8.49 7.83 -24.92
C ALA A 148 -7.88 7.69 -26.33
N ARG A 149 -8.53 8.25 -27.36
CA ARG A 149 -7.98 8.29 -28.74
C ARG A 149 -6.72 9.17 -28.84
N GLU A 150 -6.67 10.26 -28.08
CA GLU A 150 -5.51 11.18 -28.02
C GLU A 150 -4.31 10.53 -27.32
N ILE A 151 -4.51 9.78 -26.23
CA ILE A 151 -3.47 9.02 -25.53
C ILE A 151 -3.03 7.83 -26.39
N GLY A 152 -3.98 7.12 -27.01
CA GLY A 152 -3.76 5.91 -27.81
C GLY A 152 -3.90 4.63 -27.01
N TYR A 153 -4.41 3.58 -27.67
CA TYR A 153 -4.51 2.23 -27.11
C TYR A 153 -3.23 1.41 -27.36
N PRO A 154 -2.84 0.49 -26.47
CA PRO A 154 -3.48 0.21 -25.19
C PRO A 154 -3.20 1.30 -24.15
N LEU A 155 -4.15 1.53 -23.25
CA LEU A 155 -4.02 2.49 -22.15
C LEU A 155 -4.50 1.90 -20.82
N VAL A 156 -4.26 2.62 -19.72
CA VAL A 156 -4.72 2.25 -18.37
C VAL A 156 -5.88 3.16 -17.95
N VAL A 157 -6.96 2.53 -17.50
CA VAL A 157 -8.10 3.19 -16.86
C VAL A 157 -8.04 2.94 -15.36
N LYS A 158 -8.16 3.98 -14.54
CA LYS A 158 -8.18 3.82 -13.10
C LYS A 158 -9.05 4.85 -12.39
N PRO A 159 -9.63 4.48 -11.21
CA PRO A 159 -10.25 5.44 -10.30
C PRO A 159 -9.17 6.34 -9.69
N VAL A 160 -9.57 7.54 -9.27
CA VAL A 160 -8.63 8.50 -8.65
C VAL A 160 -8.44 8.29 -7.14
N ASP A 161 -9.34 7.54 -6.50
CA ASP A 161 -9.55 7.47 -5.05
C ASP A 161 -9.70 6.05 -4.49
N LEU A 162 -9.23 5.03 -5.20
CA LEU A 162 -9.16 3.65 -4.71
C LEU A 162 -7.71 3.18 -4.60
N CYS A 163 -7.48 2.15 -3.78
CA CYS A 163 -6.20 1.52 -3.51
C CYS A 163 -6.23 0.01 -3.86
N ALA A 164 -5.15 -0.71 -3.62
CA ALA A 164 -4.99 -2.15 -3.84
C ALA A 164 -5.28 -2.62 -5.29
N GLY A 165 -5.02 -1.77 -6.29
CA GLY A 165 -5.25 -2.11 -7.71
C GLY A 165 -6.73 -2.24 -8.10
N MET A 166 -7.67 -1.86 -7.20
CA MET A 166 -9.10 -2.00 -7.47
C MET A 166 -9.52 -1.19 -8.69
N TYR A 167 -10.16 -1.85 -9.64
CA TYR A 167 -10.65 -1.25 -10.90
C TYR A 167 -9.57 -0.62 -11.78
N VAL A 168 -8.29 -0.87 -11.52
CA VAL A 168 -7.22 -0.53 -12.45
C VAL A 168 -7.24 -1.53 -13.59
N ARG A 169 -7.39 -1.07 -14.84
CA ARG A 169 -7.54 -1.95 -16.02
C ARG A 169 -6.74 -1.45 -17.19
N ARG A 170 -6.02 -2.35 -17.83
CA ARG A 170 -5.58 -2.18 -19.20
C ARG A 170 -6.77 -2.32 -20.12
N VAL A 171 -6.90 -1.42 -21.08
CA VAL A 171 -7.91 -1.48 -22.14
C VAL A 171 -7.22 -1.33 -23.50
N ASP A 172 -7.61 -2.19 -24.44
CA ASP A 172 -6.99 -2.28 -25.76
C ASP A 172 -7.87 -1.62 -26.84
N ASP A 173 -9.12 -1.29 -26.52
CA ASP A 173 -10.08 -0.66 -27.43
C ASP A 173 -11.18 0.13 -26.68
N GLU A 174 -12.03 0.83 -27.45
CA GLU A 174 -13.14 1.63 -26.93
C GLU A 174 -14.24 0.78 -26.27
N THR A 175 -14.40 -0.49 -26.67
CA THR A 175 -15.39 -1.41 -26.07
C THR A 175 -14.97 -1.77 -24.64
N GLN A 176 -13.70 -2.15 -24.46
CA GLN A 176 -13.13 -2.43 -23.15
C GLN A 176 -13.11 -1.17 -22.25
N LEU A 177 -12.80 0.00 -22.83
CA LEU A 177 -12.88 1.28 -22.14
C LEU A 177 -14.30 1.53 -21.59
N ALA A 178 -15.33 1.37 -22.43
CA ALA A 178 -16.70 1.55 -22.01
C ALA A 178 -17.12 0.55 -20.90
N ALA A 179 -16.64 -0.69 -20.96
CA ALA A 179 -16.90 -1.67 -19.92
C ALA A 179 -16.22 -1.28 -18.59
N ALA A 180 -14.97 -0.83 -18.63
CA ALA A 180 -14.25 -0.35 -17.45
C ALA A 180 -14.92 0.87 -16.80
N CYS A 181 -15.36 1.84 -17.60
CA CYS A 181 -16.07 3.02 -17.12
C CYS A 181 -17.42 2.66 -16.46
N ARG A 182 -18.18 1.72 -17.04
CA ARG A 182 -19.43 1.22 -16.43
C ARG A 182 -19.17 0.56 -15.09
N ALA A 183 -18.16 -0.32 -15.01
CA ALA A 183 -17.80 -0.98 -13.76
C ALA A 183 -17.40 0.03 -12.66
N LEU A 184 -16.73 1.13 -13.02
CA LEU A 184 -16.43 2.21 -12.09
C LEU A 184 -17.68 2.99 -11.64
N ALA A 185 -18.61 3.26 -12.56
CA ALA A 185 -19.87 3.94 -12.24
C ALA A 185 -20.78 3.10 -11.33
N ASP A 186 -20.77 1.77 -11.50
CA ASP A 186 -21.52 0.82 -10.67
C ASP A 186 -20.93 0.64 -9.26
N PHE A 187 -19.78 1.25 -8.97
CA PHE A 187 -19.09 1.19 -7.68
C PHE A 187 -18.92 2.61 -7.07
N PRO A 188 -20.00 3.28 -6.66
CA PRO A 188 -19.99 4.68 -6.23
C PRO A 188 -19.47 4.92 -4.82
N VAL A 189 -19.24 3.86 -4.04
CA VAL A 189 -18.84 3.91 -2.62
C VAL A 189 -17.70 2.93 -2.39
N ASN A 190 -16.64 3.38 -1.72
CA ASN A 190 -15.50 2.53 -1.41
C ASN A 190 -15.78 1.55 -0.25
N ALA A 191 -14.83 0.68 0.06
CA ALA A 191 -14.95 -0.36 1.11
C ALA A 191 -15.14 0.22 2.53
N ARG A 192 -14.96 1.53 2.73
CA ARG A 192 -15.17 2.24 4.00
C ARG A 192 -16.46 3.07 4.02
N GLY A 193 -17.30 2.93 3.00
CA GLY A 193 -18.57 3.66 2.92
C GLY A 193 -18.42 5.13 2.51
N GLN A 194 -17.25 5.54 2.02
CA GLN A 194 -17.02 6.89 1.52
C GLN A 194 -17.44 6.99 0.05
N ARG A 195 -18.08 8.10 -0.33
CA ARG A 195 -18.44 8.37 -1.72
C ARG A 195 -17.18 8.59 -2.54
N ARG A 196 -17.14 7.96 -3.70
CA ARG A 196 -16.05 8.12 -4.67
C ARG A 196 -16.28 9.36 -5.53
N THR A 197 -15.19 9.92 -6.03
CA THR A 197 -15.21 10.97 -7.05
C THR A 197 -15.58 10.36 -8.41
N PRO A 198 -16.60 10.85 -9.12
CA PRO A 198 -17.11 10.24 -10.36
C PRO A 198 -16.24 10.59 -11.59
N VAL A 199 -14.93 10.66 -11.43
CA VAL A 199 -14.00 10.92 -12.54
C VAL A 199 -13.18 9.69 -12.86
N VAL A 200 -12.76 9.57 -14.10
CA VAL A 200 -11.89 8.50 -14.61
C VAL A 200 -10.53 9.11 -14.96
N LEU A 201 -9.47 8.47 -14.49
CA LEU A 201 -8.11 8.76 -14.89
C LEU A 201 -7.71 7.78 -16.00
N LEU A 202 -7.32 8.34 -17.15
CA LEU A 202 -6.75 7.63 -18.29
C LEU A 202 -5.24 7.88 -18.30
N GLU A 203 -4.44 6.85 -18.49
CA GLU A 203 -2.99 6.98 -18.58
C GLU A 203 -2.44 6.14 -19.73
N GLU A 204 -1.36 6.60 -20.36
CA GLU A 204 -0.61 5.73 -21.25
C GLU A 204 -0.12 4.48 -20.51
N LEU A 205 -0.16 3.35 -21.19
CA LEU A 205 0.41 2.12 -20.62
C LEU A 205 1.93 2.21 -20.62
N LEU A 206 2.52 2.26 -19.43
CA LEU A 206 3.97 2.21 -19.27
C LEU A 206 4.46 0.76 -19.39
N ASP A 207 5.47 0.54 -20.20
CA ASP A 207 6.14 -0.75 -20.37
C ASP A 207 7.48 -0.75 -19.61
N GLY A 208 7.80 -1.88 -18.98
CA GLY A 208 9.02 -2.09 -18.22
C GLY A 208 8.78 -2.74 -16.86
N PRO A 209 9.87 -3.14 -16.17
CA PRO A 209 9.80 -3.63 -14.80
C PRO A 209 9.20 -2.60 -13.83
N GLU A 210 8.54 -3.08 -12.79
CA GLU A 210 8.01 -2.24 -11.74
C GLU A 210 8.83 -2.42 -10.46
N VAL A 211 9.14 -1.31 -9.82
CA VAL A 211 9.81 -1.26 -8.52
C VAL A 211 9.11 -0.29 -7.61
N SER A 212 9.41 -0.35 -6.32
CA SER A 212 9.06 0.71 -5.40
C SER A 212 10.28 1.21 -4.63
N VAL A 213 10.24 2.47 -4.27
CA VAL A 213 11.24 3.12 -3.42
C VAL A 213 10.61 3.43 -2.08
N GLU A 214 11.18 2.84 -1.03
CA GLU A 214 10.71 3.03 0.34
C GLU A 214 11.53 4.15 0.99
N THR A 215 10.84 5.12 1.58
CA THR A 215 11.48 6.33 2.14
C THR A 215 10.91 6.69 3.50
N VAL A 216 11.71 7.39 4.29
CA VAL A 216 11.27 8.03 5.54
C VAL A 216 11.70 9.49 5.53
N SER A 217 10.76 10.40 5.75
CA SER A 217 10.97 11.85 5.77
C SER A 217 10.86 12.38 7.21
N HIS A 218 11.89 13.10 7.65
CA HIS A 218 11.91 13.72 8.97
C HIS A 218 12.75 15.00 8.94
N ALA A 219 12.27 16.07 9.58
CA ALA A 219 12.94 17.36 9.70
C ALA A 219 13.40 17.94 8.34
N GLY A 220 12.59 17.78 7.29
CA GLY A 220 12.86 18.27 5.95
C GLY A 220 13.83 17.40 5.12
N ALA A 221 14.36 16.31 5.68
CA ALA A 221 15.23 15.36 4.99
C ALA A 221 14.48 14.08 4.63
N VAL A 222 14.65 13.60 3.40
CA VAL A 222 14.11 12.32 2.93
C VAL A 222 15.25 11.31 2.87
N GLN A 223 15.12 10.21 3.60
CA GLN A 223 16.06 9.10 3.59
C GLN A 223 15.47 7.92 2.81
N VAL A 224 16.22 7.40 1.84
CA VAL A 224 15.87 6.18 1.12
C VAL A 224 16.23 4.97 1.98
N VAL A 225 15.25 4.10 2.22
CA VAL A 225 15.44 2.83 2.91
C VAL A 225 15.91 1.75 1.94
N GLY A 226 15.38 1.76 0.72
CA GLY A 226 15.82 0.91 -0.37
C GLY A 226 14.78 0.78 -1.47
N VAL A 227 15.12 -0.05 -2.45
CA VAL A 227 14.29 -0.34 -3.63
C VAL A 227 13.80 -1.78 -3.55
N THR A 228 12.49 -1.97 -3.74
CA THR A 228 11.82 -3.26 -3.80
C THR A 228 11.44 -3.59 -5.23
N ASP A 229 11.73 -4.79 -5.67
CA ASP A 229 11.27 -5.31 -6.96
C ASP A 229 9.84 -5.82 -6.85
N LYS A 230 8.98 -5.43 -7.82
CA LYS A 230 7.56 -5.78 -7.84
C LYS A 230 7.24 -6.62 -9.09
N SER A 231 6.72 -7.83 -8.86
CA SER A 231 6.15 -8.65 -9.94
C SER A 231 4.66 -8.36 -10.06
N VAL A 232 4.23 -7.97 -11.25
CA VAL A 232 2.82 -7.67 -11.56
C VAL A 232 2.40 -8.53 -12.74
N GLY A 233 1.25 -9.17 -12.62
CA GLY A 233 0.69 -10.05 -13.65
C GLY A 233 -0.83 -9.94 -13.71
N GLY A 234 -1.45 -10.82 -14.52
CA GLY A 234 -2.90 -10.94 -14.58
C GLY A 234 -3.61 -9.87 -15.43
N ALA A 235 -3.09 -9.57 -16.64
CA ALA A 235 -3.83 -8.72 -17.58
C ALA A 235 -5.26 -9.27 -17.82
N PRO A 236 -6.29 -8.42 -17.88
CA PRO A 236 -6.27 -6.97 -17.96
C PRO A 236 -6.13 -6.24 -16.59
N ALA A 237 -6.11 -6.95 -15.46
CA ALA A 237 -5.88 -6.40 -14.14
C ALA A 237 -4.38 -6.41 -13.80
N PHE A 238 -3.94 -5.44 -12.99
CA PHE A 238 -2.55 -5.37 -12.53
C PHE A 238 -2.48 -5.94 -11.11
N VAL A 239 -2.47 -7.28 -11.02
CA VAL A 239 -2.38 -7.99 -9.73
C VAL A 239 -0.91 -8.21 -9.40
N GLU A 240 -0.50 -7.83 -8.20
CA GLU A 240 0.85 -8.09 -7.70
C GLU A 240 1.01 -9.59 -7.41
N THR A 241 2.03 -10.21 -7.98
CA THR A 241 2.28 -11.65 -7.83
C THR A 241 3.44 -11.95 -6.89
N GLY A 242 4.26 -10.95 -6.58
CA GLY A 242 5.37 -11.10 -5.65
C GLY A 242 6.24 -9.87 -5.55
N HIS A 243 7.10 -9.86 -4.53
CA HIS A 243 8.06 -8.79 -4.26
C HIS A 243 9.38 -9.38 -3.79
N MET A 244 10.47 -8.67 -4.03
CA MET A 244 11.78 -9.00 -3.46
C MET A 244 12.49 -7.74 -2.99
N PHE A 245 13.05 -7.78 -1.81
CA PHE A 245 13.89 -6.72 -1.27
C PHE A 245 15.28 -7.27 -0.91
N PRO A 246 16.37 -6.54 -1.24
CA PRO A 246 16.40 -5.43 -2.17
C PRO A 246 16.14 -5.88 -3.62
N ALA A 247 15.73 -4.94 -4.47
CA ALA A 247 15.63 -5.20 -5.90
C ALA A 247 17.00 -5.55 -6.50
N ALA A 248 17.05 -6.57 -7.35
CA ALA A 248 18.26 -6.99 -8.05
C ALA A 248 18.43 -6.18 -9.36
N LEU A 249 18.65 -4.88 -9.22
CA LEU A 249 18.82 -3.96 -10.34
C LEU A 249 20.29 -3.57 -10.55
N PRO A 250 20.67 -3.17 -11.77
CA PRO A 250 21.94 -2.47 -12.00
C PRO A 250 22.02 -1.20 -11.14
N PRO A 251 23.21 -0.83 -10.61
CA PRO A 251 23.35 0.33 -9.73
C PRO A 251 22.79 1.64 -10.32
N GLY A 252 22.96 1.89 -11.60
CA GLY A 252 22.45 3.09 -12.28
C GLY A 252 20.92 3.14 -12.36
N GLU A 253 20.22 2.01 -12.48
CA GLU A 253 18.76 1.95 -12.46
C GLU A 253 18.21 2.14 -11.05
N THR A 254 18.88 1.60 -10.05
CA THR A 254 18.55 1.82 -8.64
C THR A 254 18.63 3.30 -8.30
N GLU A 255 19.75 3.95 -8.61
CA GLU A 255 19.95 5.39 -8.37
C GLU A 255 18.92 6.24 -9.11
N ALA A 256 18.63 5.94 -10.38
CA ALA A 256 17.64 6.67 -11.16
C ALA A 256 16.22 6.53 -10.57
N ALA A 257 15.84 5.36 -10.09
CA ALA A 257 14.56 5.14 -9.39
C ALA A 257 14.50 5.96 -8.09
N GLU A 258 15.56 5.92 -7.28
CA GLU A 258 15.64 6.68 -6.02
C GLU A 258 15.52 8.19 -6.27
N GLN A 259 16.26 8.74 -7.24
CA GLN A 259 16.18 10.17 -7.59
C GLN A 259 14.79 10.56 -8.09
N THR A 260 14.13 9.70 -8.87
CA THR A 260 12.75 9.95 -9.33
C THR A 260 11.77 9.97 -8.18
N ALA A 261 11.89 9.05 -7.21
CA ALA A 261 11.07 9.04 -6.00
C ALA A 261 11.29 10.29 -5.14
N LEU A 262 12.55 10.68 -4.92
CA LEU A 262 12.89 11.89 -4.16
C LEU A 262 12.33 13.16 -4.82
N ALA A 263 12.39 13.25 -6.14
CA ALA A 263 11.81 14.35 -6.90
C ALA A 263 10.28 14.40 -6.75
N ALA A 264 9.62 13.24 -6.80
CA ALA A 264 8.16 13.14 -6.62
C ALA A 264 7.73 13.55 -5.22
N LEU A 265 8.41 13.07 -4.17
CA LEU A 265 8.12 13.43 -2.78
C LEU A 265 8.32 14.94 -2.53
N LYS A 266 9.39 15.51 -3.09
CA LYS A 266 9.64 16.94 -3.03
C LYS A 266 8.55 17.75 -3.72
N ALA A 267 8.14 17.36 -4.92
CA ALA A 267 7.07 18.04 -5.66
C ALA A 267 5.74 18.01 -4.92
N LEU A 268 5.41 16.89 -4.28
CA LEU A 268 4.19 16.73 -3.47
C LEU A 268 4.28 17.40 -2.10
N GLY A 269 5.46 17.84 -1.64
CA GLY A 269 5.65 18.40 -0.30
C GLY A 269 5.69 17.35 0.81
N LEU A 270 6.02 16.10 0.49
CA LEU A 270 6.12 14.97 1.42
C LEU A 270 7.55 14.80 1.95
N THR A 271 8.15 15.88 2.43
CA THR A 271 9.55 15.91 2.90
C THR A 271 9.70 15.90 4.42
N ASP A 272 8.59 15.81 5.16
CA ASP A 272 8.62 15.76 6.62
C ASP A 272 7.47 14.94 7.19
N GLY A 273 7.74 14.23 8.29
CA GLY A 273 6.74 13.52 9.08
C GLY A 273 6.04 12.35 8.38
N VAL A 274 6.66 11.70 7.37
CA VAL A 274 6.01 10.65 6.58
C VAL A 274 6.95 9.49 6.25
N VAL A 275 6.41 8.28 6.32
CA VAL A 275 6.95 7.09 5.64
C VAL A 275 6.21 6.94 4.32
N ALA A 276 6.93 6.81 3.20
CA ALA A 276 6.29 6.75 1.89
C ALA A 276 6.77 5.57 1.04
N HIS A 277 5.86 5.09 0.22
CA HIS A 277 6.04 4.02 -0.78
C HIS A 277 5.75 4.61 -2.16
N THR A 278 6.79 4.73 -3.00
CA THR A 278 6.69 5.31 -4.34
C THR A 278 6.86 4.22 -5.39
N GLU A 279 5.84 3.97 -6.20
CA GLU A 279 5.86 3.00 -7.28
C GLU A 279 6.38 3.62 -8.57
N ILE A 280 7.28 2.90 -9.24
CA ILE A 280 8.01 3.39 -10.42
C ILE A 280 8.10 2.29 -11.48
N LYS A 281 7.79 2.63 -12.73
CA LYS A 281 8.11 1.81 -13.90
C LYS A 281 9.48 2.22 -14.47
N LEU A 282 10.35 1.24 -14.66
CA LEU A 282 11.63 1.40 -15.32
C LEU A 282 11.43 1.23 -16.82
N THR A 283 11.12 2.32 -17.51
CA THR A 283 10.86 2.31 -18.96
C THR A 283 12.15 2.52 -19.76
N SER A 284 12.10 2.24 -21.05
CA SER A 284 13.23 2.53 -21.97
C SER A 284 13.58 4.03 -22.03
N ALA A 285 12.66 4.91 -21.65
CA ALA A 285 12.88 6.36 -21.57
C ALA A 285 13.27 6.84 -20.14
N GLY A 286 13.60 5.91 -19.25
CA GLY A 286 13.92 6.15 -17.85
C GLY A 286 12.76 5.87 -16.87
N PRO A 287 13.00 6.04 -15.55
CA PRO A 287 12.01 5.80 -14.52
C PRO A 287 10.81 6.75 -14.63
N ARG A 288 9.60 6.23 -14.43
CA ARG A 288 8.36 7.00 -14.44
C ARG A 288 7.48 6.65 -13.22
N VAL A 289 7.02 7.67 -12.51
CA VAL A 289 6.18 7.48 -11.32
C VAL A 289 4.82 6.89 -11.69
N VAL A 290 4.47 5.79 -11.06
CA VAL A 290 3.14 5.14 -11.15
C VAL A 290 2.21 5.64 -10.06
N GLU A 291 2.67 5.68 -8.80
CA GLU A 291 1.89 6.10 -7.64
C GLU A 291 2.80 6.53 -6.50
N VAL A 292 2.34 7.46 -5.67
CA VAL A 292 2.99 7.85 -4.41
C VAL A 292 2.02 7.62 -3.26
N ASN A 293 2.39 6.74 -2.34
CA ASN A 293 1.58 6.42 -1.18
C ASN A 293 2.26 6.98 0.08
N PRO A 294 1.67 7.97 0.79
CA PRO A 294 2.27 8.57 2.00
C PRO A 294 2.05 7.69 3.23
N ARG A 295 2.45 6.43 3.13
CA ARG A 295 2.40 5.38 4.14
C ARG A 295 3.41 4.27 3.83
N PRO A 296 3.73 3.38 4.79
CA PRO A 296 4.51 2.17 4.51
C PRO A 296 3.85 1.30 3.46
N ALA A 297 4.65 0.57 2.71
CA ALA A 297 4.19 -0.38 1.71
C ALA A 297 3.23 -1.43 2.28
N GLY A 298 2.26 -1.82 1.44
CA GLY A 298 1.42 -2.99 1.66
C GLY A 298 2.12 -4.31 1.30
N ASN A 299 1.33 -5.36 1.16
CA ASN A 299 1.76 -6.68 0.64
C ASN A 299 3.07 -7.19 1.27
N ARG A 300 3.28 -6.88 2.55
CA ARG A 300 4.41 -7.31 3.40
C ARG A 300 5.80 -6.83 2.96
N ILE A 301 5.90 -5.83 2.14
CA ILE A 301 7.19 -5.22 1.79
C ILE A 301 7.90 -4.69 3.05
N THR A 302 7.14 -4.14 4.02
CA THR A 302 7.69 -3.72 5.32
C THR A 302 8.37 -4.85 6.08
N GLU A 303 7.82 -6.06 6.01
CA GLU A 303 8.41 -7.24 6.63
C GLU A 303 9.65 -7.72 5.87
N LEU A 304 9.65 -7.69 4.52
CA LEU A 304 10.85 -8.01 3.73
C LEU A 304 12.01 -7.10 4.09
N ILE A 305 11.76 -5.79 4.19
CA ILE A 305 12.76 -4.79 4.59
C ILE A 305 13.30 -5.12 5.98
N ARG A 306 12.42 -5.40 6.94
CA ARG A 306 12.83 -5.75 8.31
C ARG A 306 13.66 -7.02 8.36
N HIS A 307 13.32 -8.05 7.59
CA HIS A 307 14.07 -9.29 7.53
C HIS A 307 15.49 -9.09 7.00
N VAL A 308 15.68 -8.21 6.04
CA VAL A 308 17.00 -7.99 5.41
C VAL A 308 17.83 -6.94 6.14
N THR A 309 17.21 -5.89 6.67
CA THR A 309 17.93 -4.72 7.20
C THR A 309 17.80 -4.53 8.70
N GLY A 310 16.80 -5.18 9.32
CA GLY A 310 16.42 -4.92 10.71
C GLY A 310 15.57 -3.64 10.90
N ILE A 311 15.42 -2.79 9.89
CA ILE A 311 14.65 -1.55 9.96
C ILE A 311 13.15 -1.87 10.09
N ASP A 312 12.50 -1.36 11.13
CA ASP A 312 11.06 -1.49 11.33
C ASP A 312 10.32 -0.22 10.88
N LEU A 313 9.73 -0.24 9.68
CA LEU A 313 9.00 0.90 9.15
C LEU A 313 7.70 1.23 9.92
N ALA A 314 7.14 0.28 10.66
CA ALA A 314 6.03 0.57 11.55
C ALA A 314 6.48 1.38 12.77
N ALA A 315 7.67 1.09 13.32
CA ALA A 315 8.30 1.89 14.35
C ALA A 315 8.66 3.29 13.82
N ALA A 316 9.22 3.36 12.60
CA ALA A 316 9.51 4.65 11.95
C ALA A 316 8.24 5.52 11.78
N CYS A 317 7.08 4.93 11.44
CA CYS A 317 5.81 5.66 11.42
C CYS A 317 5.44 6.25 12.78
N VAL A 318 5.67 5.50 13.85
CA VAL A 318 5.41 5.99 15.22
C VAL A 318 6.33 7.15 15.55
N ASP A 319 7.62 7.02 15.24
CA ASP A 319 8.62 8.05 15.54
C ASP A 319 8.31 9.37 14.79
N VAL A 320 8.07 9.30 13.47
CA VAL A 320 7.77 10.53 12.70
C VAL A 320 6.43 11.16 13.13
N ALA A 321 5.43 10.37 13.50
CA ALA A 321 4.17 10.86 14.04
C ALA A 321 4.32 11.54 15.42
N LEU A 322 5.41 11.24 16.14
CA LEU A 322 5.78 11.89 17.38
C LEU A 322 6.81 13.02 17.19
N GLY A 323 7.15 13.36 15.94
CA GLY A 323 8.17 14.35 15.61
C GLY A 323 9.58 13.95 16.02
N ARG A 324 9.85 12.64 16.10
CA ARG A 324 11.14 12.07 16.49
C ARG A 324 11.90 11.55 15.29
N ALA A 325 13.23 11.60 15.37
CA ALA A 325 14.08 10.97 14.38
C ALA A 325 13.92 9.45 14.43
N PRO A 326 13.54 8.79 13.32
CA PRO A 326 13.39 7.34 13.27
C PRO A 326 14.75 6.64 13.30
N ASP A 327 14.81 5.43 13.88
CA ASP A 327 16.00 4.58 13.81
C ASP A 327 16.01 3.80 12.49
N LEU A 328 16.82 4.24 11.54
CA LEU A 328 17.01 3.62 10.22
C LEU A 328 18.38 2.93 10.09
N ARG A 329 19.02 2.58 11.20
CA ARG A 329 20.29 1.86 11.17
C ARG A 329 20.07 0.43 10.70
N ARG A 330 20.84 0.04 9.68
CA ARG A 330 20.86 -1.35 9.22
C ARG A 330 21.65 -2.21 10.19
N VAL A 331 21.15 -3.41 10.45
CA VAL A 331 21.86 -4.45 11.18
C VAL A 331 22.09 -5.65 10.26
N ASP A 332 23.14 -6.39 10.49
CA ASP A 332 23.35 -7.65 9.77
C ASP A 332 22.40 -8.72 10.33
N THR A 333 21.38 -9.04 9.55
CA THR A 333 20.38 -10.06 9.90
C THR A 333 20.79 -11.46 9.42
N GLY A 334 21.88 -11.57 8.68
CA GLY A 334 22.32 -12.79 7.99
C GLY A 334 21.62 -13.01 6.63
N LEU A 335 20.58 -12.23 6.29
CA LEU A 335 19.91 -12.32 4.99
C LEU A 335 20.44 -11.25 4.02
N ARG A 336 20.65 -11.64 2.76
CA ARG A 336 21.03 -10.75 1.67
C ARG A 336 19.82 -10.32 0.83
N SER A 337 18.79 -11.19 0.75
CA SER A 337 17.51 -10.86 0.17
C SER A 337 16.37 -11.59 0.88
N ALA A 338 15.17 -11.04 0.76
CA ALA A 338 13.93 -11.70 1.15
C ALA A 338 12.86 -11.43 0.06
N ALA A 339 12.07 -12.43 -0.25
CA ALA A 339 11.00 -12.34 -1.23
C ALA A 339 9.70 -12.88 -0.68
N ILE A 340 8.60 -12.38 -1.22
CA ILE A 340 7.26 -12.91 -1.02
C ILE A 340 6.64 -13.19 -2.37
N GLY A 341 5.89 -14.30 -2.47
CA GLY A 341 5.07 -14.61 -3.62
C GLY A 341 3.65 -14.92 -3.20
N PHE A 342 2.70 -14.49 -4.01
CA PHE A 342 1.28 -14.65 -3.76
C PHE A 342 0.70 -15.78 -4.63
N LEU A 343 -0.12 -16.63 -4.02
CA LEU A 343 -0.89 -17.61 -4.74
C LEU A 343 -2.17 -16.94 -5.26
N VAL A 344 -2.16 -16.61 -6.55
CA VAL A 344 -3.21 -15.85 -7.22
C VAL A 344 -4.17 -16.82 -7.91
N PRO A 345 -5.49 -16.80 -7.60
CA PRO A 345 -6.47 -17.66 -8.26
C PRO A 345 -6.77 -17.15 -9.68
N GLU A 346 -6.68 -18.05 -10.66
CA GLU A 346 -6.99 -17.76 -12.07
C GLU A 346 -8.46 -17.95 -12.41
N SER A 347 -9.21 -18.71 -11.58
CA SER A 347 -10.64 -18.98 -11.78
C SER A 347 -11.45 -18.74 -10.51
N SER A 348 -12.75 -18.51 -10.69
CA SER A 348 -13.71 -18.44 -9.58
C SER A 348 -14.29 -19.82 -9.31
N GLY A 349 -14.62 -20.12 -8.06
CA GLY A 349 -15.19 -21.40 -7.65
C GLY A 349 -15.07 -21.64 -6.15
N THR A 350 -14.97 -22.90 -5.76
CA THR A 350 -14.64 -23.31 -4.39
C THR A 350 -13.25 -23.94 -4.37
N LEU A 351 -12.41 -23.53 -3.44
CA LEU A 351 -11.11 -24.15 -3.20
C LEU A 351 -11.33 -25.57 -2.64
N GLU A 352 -11.09 -26.60 -3.45
CA GLU A 352 -11.25 -27.99 -3.03
C GLU A 352 -9.98 -28.58 -2.42
N ALA A 353 -8.83 -28.23 -2.99
CA ALA A 353 -7.54 -28.70 -2.48
C ALA A 353 -6.47 -27.61 -2.62
N LEU A 354 -5.62 -27.52 -1.60
CA LEU A 354 -4.37 -26.77 -1.56
C LEU A 354 -3.49 -27.40 -0.50
N ASP A 355 -2.52 -28.19 -0.92
CA ASP A 355 -1.59 -28.83 0.02
C ASP A 355 -0.40 -27.94 0.30
N GLY A 356 -0.42 -27.29 1.46
CA GLY A 356 0.66 -26.48 2.00
C GLY A 356 1.40 -27.15 3.16
N SER A 357 1.15 -28.44 3.40
CA SER A 357 1.78 -29.19 4.50
C SER A 357 3.30 -29.18 4.38
N GLY A 358 3.99 -28.82 5.46
CA GLY A 358 5.45 -28.80 5.50
C GLY A 358 6.13 -27.61 4.81
N VAL A 359 5.42 -26.76 4.07
CA VAL A 359 6.04 -25.59 3.37
C VAL A 359 6.73 -24.67 4.38
N ARG A 360 6.16 -24.49 5.56
CA ARG A 360 6.74 -23.64 6.64
C ARG A 360 8.04 -24.18 7.20
N ASP A 361 8.25 -25.49 7.12
CA ASP A 361 9.41 -26.17 7.71
C ASP A 361 10.57 -26.28 6.71
N LEU A 362 10.39 -25.83 5.48
CA LEU A 362 11.43 -25.86 4.46
C LEU A 362 12.53 -24.82 4.76
N PRO A 363 13.82 -25.17 4.51
CA PRO A 363 14.93 -24.26 4.76
C PRO A 363 14.77 -22.91 4.02
N GLY A 364 14.97 -21.83 4.76
CA GLY A 364 14.89 -20.47 4.24
C GLY A 364 13.47 -19.90 4.11
N VAL A 365 12.43 -20.68 4.41
CA VAL A 365 11.07 -20.15 4.50
C VAL A 365 10.93 -19.31 5.78
N LEU A 366 10.51 -18.07 5.64
CA LEU A 366 10.30 -17.12 6.73
C LEU A 366 8.85 -17.14 7.21
N GLU A 367 7.92 -17.29 6.29
CA GLU A 367 6.48 -17.36 6.56
C GLU A 367 5.75 -18.05 5.41
N ALA A 368 4.69 -18.79 5.72
CA ALA A 368 3.69 -19.23 4.74
C ALA A 368 2.30 -19.14 5.37
N GLN A 369 1.36 -18.55 4.64
CA GLN A 369 -0.03 -18.49 5.01
C GLN A 369 -0.88 -18.81 3.78
N LEU A 370 -1.67 -19.89 3.86
CA LEU A 370 -2.48 -20.40 2.76
C LEU A 370 -3.94 -20.48 3.17
N ALA A 371 -4.83 -20.31 2.20
CA ALA A 371 -6.27 -20.49 2.40
C ALA A 371 -6.58 -21.97 2.63
N GLU A 372 -7.59 -22.22 3.44
CA GLU A 372 -8.05 -23.59 3.69
C GLU A 372 -9.09 -24.03 2.65
N PRO A 373 -9.15 -25.32 2.30
CA PRO A 373 -10.21 -25.90 1.47
C PRO A 373 -11.61 -25.58 2.00
N GLY A 374 -12.58 -25.50 1.10
CA GLY A 374 -13.97 -25.12 1.40
C GLY A 374 -14.28 -23.62 1.24
N LYS A 375 -13.27 -22.77 1.01
CA LYS A 375 -13.44 -21.33 0.82
C LYS A 375 -13.94 -21.03 -0.60
N ALA A 376 -14.94 -20.13 -0.71
CA ALA A 376 -15.32 -19.54 -1.99
C ALA A 376 -14.21 -18.61 -2.49
N VAL A 377 -13.86 -18.75 -3.76
CA VAL A 377 -12.75 -18.06 -4.42
C VAL A 377 -13.27 -17.29 -5.62
N LYS A 378 -12.70 -16.14 -5.89
CA LYS A 378 -12.90 -15.36 -7.13
C LYS A 378 -11.60 -15.30 -7.90
N ALA A 379 -11.69 -15.38 -9.24
CA ALA A 379 -10.56 -15.04 -10.09
C ALA A 379 -10.04 -13.64 -9.74
N ALA A 380 -8.73 -13.51 -9.62
CA ALA A 380 -8.14 -12.29 -9.10
C ALA A 380 -8.34 -11.12 -10.07
N GLY A 381 -8.92 -10.05 -9.57
CA GLY A 381 -9.11 -8.78 -10.26
C GLY A 381 -8.46 -7.60 -9.55
N SER A 382 -7.88 -7.84 -8.37
CA SER A 382 -7.15 -6.88 -7.54
C SER A 382 -6.26 -7.62 -6.53
N ASN A 383 -5.52 -6.88 -5.72
CA ASN A 383 -4.65 -7.44 -4.67
C ASN A 383 -5.43 -7.93 -3.42
N ASN A 384 -6.75 -8.10 -3.51
CA ASN A 384 -7.58 -8.60 -2.41
C ASN A 384 -7.95 -10.09 -2.53
N GLU A 385 -7.68 -10.73 -3.66
CA GLU A 385 -8.16 -12.08 -3.97
C GLU A 385 -7.05 -13.15 -3.92
N TYR A 386 -6.09 -13.02 -3.02
CA TYR A 386 -5.04 -14.03 -2.84
C TYR A 386 -5.54 -15.27 -2.08
N LEU A 387 -5.08 -16.45 -2.49
CA LEU A 387 -5.23 -17.71 -1.76
C LEU A 387 -4.18 -17.89 -0.67
N GLY A 388 -3.24 -16.98 -0.59
CA GLY A 388 -2.18 -16.99 0.41
C GLY A 388 -0.86 -16.52 -0.16
N HIS A 389 0.20 -16.68 0.64
CA HIS A 389 1.54 -16.28 0.26
C HIS A 389 2.59 -17.18 0.91
N VAL A 390 3.78 -17.17 0.31
CA VAL A 390 5.00 -17.72 0.90
C VAL A 390 6.07 -16.64 0.90
N MET A 391 6.79 -16.50 2.02
CA MET A 391 7.93 -15.61 2.16
C MET A 391 9.19 -16.44 2.43
N ALA A 392 10.26 -16.16 1.73
CA ALA A 392 11.54 -16.83 1.93
C ALA A 392 12.70 -15.83 1.86
N GLY A 393 13.81 -16.19 2.53
CA GLY A 393 15.05 -15.45 2.55
C GLY A 393 16.19 -16.18 1.86
N ASP A 394 17.22 -15.42 1.49
CA ASP A 394 18.48 -15.94 0.97
C ASP A 394 19.65 -15.26 1.67
N THR A 395 20.69 -16.06 2.02
CA THR A 395 21.87 -15.62 2.77
C THR A 395 23.03 -15.21 1.85
N ASP A 396 23.01 -15.63 0.59
CA ASP A 396 24.15 -15.52 -0.30
C ASP A 396 24.00 -14.40 -1.34
N GLY A 397 22.74 -14.07 -1.73
CA GLY A 397 22.51 -13.05 -2.76
C GLY A 397 21.02 -12.78 -3.05
N PRO A 398 20.65 -12.52 -4.29
CA PRO A 398 19.27 -12.22 -4.69
C PRO A 398 18.40 -13.47 -4.96
N GLY A 399 18.78 -14.64 -4.46
CA GLY A 399 18.12 -15.93 -4.73
C GLY A 399 16.74 -16.12 -4.06
N ALA A 400 16.31 -15.20 -3.19
CA ALA A 400 15.05 -15.34 -2.48
C ALA A 400 13.83 -15.41 -3.43
N ARG A 401 13.85 -14.70 -4.57
CA ARG A 401 12.79 -14.73 -5.56
C ARG A 401 12.63 -16.12 -6.18
N GLU A 402 13.73 -16.69 -6.70
CA GLU A 402 13.73 -18.02 -7.33
C GLU A 402 13.23 -19.08 -6.35
N ARG A 403 13.64 -19.00 -5.09
CA ARG A 403 13.15 -19.88 -4.03
C ARG A 403 11.66 -19.80 -3.84
N VAL A 404 11.09 -18.60 -3.75
CA VAL A 404 9.65 -18.37 -3.60
C VAL A 404 8.88 -18.87 -4.82
N GLU A 405 9.35 -18.60 -6.03
CA GLU A 405 8.74 -19.06 -7.28
C GLU A 405 8.68 -20.59 -7.33
N GLY A 406 9.77 -21.28 -6.99
CA GLY A 406 9.79 -22.74 -6.91
C GLY A 406 8.81 -23.32 -5.88
N LEU A 407 8.65 -22.66 -4.72
CA LEU A 407 7.66 -23.05 -3.71
C LEU A 407 6.22 -22.84 -4.20
N LEU A 408 5.95 -21.72 -4.87
CA LEU A 408 4.63 -21.44 -5.46
C LEU A 408 4.27 -22.41 -6.58
N ASP A 409 5.23 -22.83 -7.40
CA ASP A 409 5.01 -23.83 -8.46
C ASP A 409 4.62 -25.18 -7.87
N GLY A 410 5.28 -25.59 -6.77
CA GLY A 410 4.86 -26.77 -6.02
C GLY A 410 3.44 -26.68 -5.47
N LEU A 411 3.05 -25.52 -4.92
CA LEU A 411 1.69 -25.29 -4.42
C LEU A 411 0.64 -25.27 -5.54
N ARG A 412 0.96 -24.65 -6.69
CA ARG A 412 0.07 -24.63 -7.87
C ARG A 412 -0.23 -26.00 -8.42
N ALA A 413 0.74 -26.91 -8.38
CA ALA A 413 0.56 -28.29 -8.85
C ALA A 413 -0.51 -29.07 -8.05
N GLY A 414 -0.72 -28.73 -6.77
CA GLY A 414 -1.74 -29.30 -5.89
C GLY A 414 -3.02 -28.48 -5.74
N LEU A 415 -3.14 -27.34 -6.44
CA LEU A 415 -4.27 -26.43 -6.33
C LEU A 415 -5.46 -26.93 -7.16
N VAL A 416 -6.63 -27.10 -6.53
CA VAL A 416 -7.89 -27.46 -7.20
C VAL A 416 -8.96 -26.45 -6.81
N ILE A 417 -9.51 -25.74 -7.82
CA ILE A 417 -10.67 -24.84 -7.71
C ILE A 417 -11.75 -25.38 -8.63
N ARG A 418 -12.97 -25.59 -8.11
CA ARG A 418 -14.15 -26.03 -8.86
C ARG A 418 -15.37 -25.18 -8.61
#